data_9add93b4a5b5d2583765875efc829adb
#
_entry.id   9add93b4a5b5d2583765875efc829adb
#
_cell.length_a   1.000
_cell.length_b   1.000
_cell.length_c   1.000
_cell.angle_alpha   90.00
_cell.angle_beta   90.00
_cell.angle_gamma   90.00
#
_symmetry.space_group_name_H-M   'P 1'
#
loop_
_entity.id
_entity.type
_entity.pdbx_description
1 polymer ?
#
loop_
_entity_poly.entity_id
_entity_poly.type
_entity_poly.pdbx_seq_one_letter_code
_entity_poly.pdbx_strand_id
1 'polypeptide(L)' 'MLARLKAAHAFVASLVVEDAIYAPIFTRLEAEIAAEEARGDPIARARAIVAAQRAKL' A
#
# COMPACT_ATOMS: atom_id res chain seq x y z
N MET A 1 5.27 -6.71 -7.95
CA MET A 1 4.61 -7.26 -6.75
C MET A 1 3.96 -6.20 -5.89
N LEU A 2 4.65 -5.12 -5.55
CA LEU A 2 4.08 -4.06 -4.72
C LEU A 2 2.82 -3.43 -5.33
N ALA A 3 2.82 -3.21 -6.64
CA ALA A 3 1.65 -2.66 -7.33
C ALA A 3 0.43 -3.56 -7.18
N ARG A 4 0.62 -4.88 -7.21
CA ARG A 4 -0.47 -5.84 -7.01
C ARG A 4 -0.97 -5.82 -5.57
N LEU A 5 -0.06 -5.71 -4.60
CA LEU A 5 -0.42 -5.62 -3.20
C LEU A 5 -1.24 -4.36 -2.94
N LYS A 6 -0.83 -3.24 -3.50
CA LYS A 6 -1.54 -1.98 -3.34
C LYS A 6 -2.91 -2.01 -4.02
N ALA A 7 -3.01 -2.63 -5.19
CA ALA A 7 -4.28 -2.79 -5.88
C ALA A 7 -5.24 -3.67 -5.07
N ALA A 8 -4.73 -4.78 -4.52
CA ALA A 8 -5.53 -5.66 -3.66
C ALA A 8 -5.97 -4.93 -2.39
N HIS A 9 -5.07 -4.13 -1.80
CA HIS A 9 -5.36 -3.35 -0.61
C HIS A 9 -6.49 -2.35 -0.87
N ALA A 10 -6.45 -1.65 -1.99
CA ALA A 10 -7.49 -0.71 -2.37
C ALA A 10 -8.84 -1.41 -2.59
N PHE A 11 -8.82 -2.59 -3.21
CA PHE A 11 -10.03 -3.39 -3.42
C PHE A 11 -10.63 -3.84 -2.09
N VAL A 12 -9.79 -4.38 -1.20
CA VAL A 12 -10.25 -4.85 0.12
C VAL A 12 -10.74 -3.67 0.97
N ALA A 13 -10.15 -2.49 0.81
CA ALA A 13 -10.63 -1.29 1.50
C ALA A 13 -12.11 -1.05 1.21
N SER A 14 -12.54 -1.19 -0.04
CA SER A 14 -13.94 -1.01 -0.40
C SER A 14 -14.85 -2.06 0.24
N LEU A 15 -14.34 -3.28 0.41
CA LEU A 15 -15.09 -4.36 1.07
C LEU A 15 -15.23 -4.09 2.58
N VAL A 16 -14.17 -3.61 3.21
CA VAL A 16 -14.16 -3.32 4.66
C VAL A 16 -15.17 -2.23 5.01
N VAL A 17 -15.30 -1.22 4.14
CA VAL A 17 -16.27 -0.14 4.35
C VAL A 17 -17.70 -0.69 4.40
N GLU A 18 -17.99 -1.72 3.59
CA GLU A 18 -19.30 -2.33 3.54
C GLU A 18 -19.51 -3.41 4.61
N ASP A 19 -18.44 -4.12 4.97
CA ASP A 19 -18.53 -5.23 5.93
C ASP A 19 -17.21 -5.39 6.69
N ALA A 20 -17.25 -5.10 7.98
CA ALA A 20 -16.08 -5.16 8.85
C ALA A 20 -15.44 -6.55 8.96
N ILE A 21 -16.14 -7.60 8.49
CA ILE A 21 -15.58 -8.96 8.51
C ILE A 21 -14.29 -9.07 7.69
N TYR A 22 -14.09 -8.15 6.72
CA TYR A 22 -12.89 -8.13 5.88
C TYR A 22 -11.72 -7.38 6.51
N ALA A 23 -11.90 -6.78 7.70
CA ALA A 23 -10.84 -5.99 8.34
C ALA A 23 -9.53 -6.77 8.57
N PRO A 24 -9.55 -8.05 9.02
CA PRO A 24 -8.30 -8.80 9.20
C PRO A 24 -7.49 -8.95 7.91
N ILE A 25 -8.15 -9.12 6.76
CA ILE A 25 -7.48 -9.22 5.47
C ILE A 25 -6.84 -7.89 5.11
N PHE A 26 -7.54 -6.80 5.37
CA PHE A 26 -7.06 -5.45 5.11
C PHE A 26 -5.79 -5.16 5.90
N THR A 27 -5.78 -5.42 7.20
CA THR A 27 -4.60 -5.19 8.04
C THR A 27 -3.43 -6.08 7.65
N ARG A 28 -3.71 -7.31 7.24
CA ARG A 28 -2.65 -8.21 6.76
C ARG A 28 -2.01 -7.69 5.49
N LEU A 29 -2.80 -7.18 4.55
CA LEU A 29 -2.26 -6.58 3.32
C LEU A 29 -1.42 -5.36 3.63
N GLU A 30 -1.83 -4.55 4.59
CA GLU A 30 -1.04 -3.39 5.02
C GLU A 30 0.31 -3.82 5.56
N ALA A 31 0.35 -4.89 6.36
CA ALA A 31 1.60 -5.42 6.91
C ALA A 31 2.51 -5.94 5.79
N GLU A 32 1.93 -6.61 4.78
CA GLU A 32 2.70 -7.12 3.65
C GLU A 32 3.25 -6.00 2.77
N ILE A 33 2.48 -4.94 2.56
CA ILE A 33 2.94 -3.77 1.82
C ILE A 33 4.12 -3.12 2.55
N ALA A 34 3.99 -2.93 3.87
CA ALA A 34 5.07 -2.36 4.68
C ALA A 34 6.33 -3.20 4.61
N ALA A 35 6.21 -4.53 4.66
CA ALA A 35 7.35 -5.44 4.57
C ALA A 35 8.03 -5.36 3.20
N GLU A 36 7.23 -5.28 2.13
CA GLU A 36 7.76 -5.17 0.77
C GLU A 36 8.49 -3.84 0.58
N GLU A 37 7.91 -2.76 1.07
CA GLU A 37 8.54 -1.44 0.99
C GLU A 37 9.85 -1.39 1.78
N ALA A 38 9.89 -2.06 2.93
CA ALA A 38 11.09 -2.11 3.76
C ALA A 38 12.23 -2.89 3.10
N ARG A 39 11.91 -3.88 2.24
CA ARG A 39 12.91 -4.65 1.51
C ARG A 39 13.49 -3.89 0.32
N GLY A 40 12.81 -2.84 -0.13
CA GLY A 40 13.24 -2.08 -1.29
C GLY A 40 14.42 -1.17 -0.99
N ASP A 41 15.04 -0.68 -2.07
CA ASP A 41 16.13 0.28 -2.00
C ASP A 41 15.61 1.59 -1.37
N PRO A 42 16.25 2.08 -0.30
CA PRO A 42 15.83 3.34 0.33
C PRO A 42 15.92 4.55 -0.62
N ILE A 43 16.86 4.53 -1.55
CA ILE A 43 16.98 5.62 -2.54
C ILE A 43 15.77 5.63 -3.47
N ALA A 44 15.34 4.45 -3.90
CA ALA A 44 14.14 4.34 -4.74
C ALA A 44 12.89 4.83 -4.00
N ARG A 45 12.78 4.49 -2.72
CA ARG A 45 11.67 4.98 -1.89
C ARG A 45 11.67 6.49 -1.77
N ALA A 46 12.85 7.06 -1.53
CA ALA A 46 13.00 8.51 -1.42
C ALA A 46 12.62 9.21 -2.72
N ARG A 47 13.05 8.65 -3.86
CA ARG A 47 12.70 9.19 -5.17
C ARG A 47 11.21 9.17 -5.41
N ALA A 48 10.54 8.11 -5.01
CA ALA A 48 9.09 7.98 -5.16
C ALA A 48 8.36 9.05 -4.33
N ILE A 49 8.82 9.31 -3.12
CA ILE A 49 8.24 10.33 -2.26
C ILE A 49 8.40 11.73 -2.88
N VAL A 50 9.59 12.02 -3.38
CA VAL A 50 9.88 13.32 -4.03
C VAL A 50 9.01 13.50 -5.27
N ALA A 51 8.88 12.45 -6.07
CA ALA A 51 8.06 12.49 -7.29
C ALA A 51 6.58 12.75 -6.94
N ALA A 52 6.08 12.11 -5.88
CA ALA A 52 4.70 12.30 -5.43
C ALA A 52 4.46 13.74 -4.95
N GLN A 53 5.43 14.31 -4.23
CA GLN A 53 5.34 15.69 -3.78
C GLN A 53 5.33 16.68 -4.94
N ARG A 54 6.17 16.44 -5.95
CA ARG A 54 6.21 17.27 -7.15
C ARG A 54 4.91 17.22 -7.93
N ALA A 55 4.28 16.05 -7.98
CA ALA A 55 3.01 15.89 -8.70
C ALA A 55 1.88 16.69 -8.07
N LYS A 56 1.99 17.03 -6.79
CA LYS A 56 0.98 17.82 -6.07
C LYS A 56 1.16 19.33 -6.27
N LEU A 57 2.29 19.74 -6.77
CA LEU A 57 2.58 21.14 -7.02
C LEU A 57 2.01 21.58 -8.37
#